data_71f060839703fd3ef694c3d343a65f75
#
_entry.id   71f060839703fd3ef694c3d343a65f75
#
_cell.length_a   1.000
_cell.length_b   1.000
_cell.length_c   1.000
_cell.angle_alpha   90.00
_cell.angle_beta   90.00
_cell.angle_gamma   90.00
#
_symmetry.space_group_name_H-M   'P 1'
#
loop_
_entity.id
_entity.type
_entity.pdbx_description
1 polymer ?
#
loop_
_entity_poly.entity_id
_entity_poly.type
_entity_poly.pdbx_seq_one_letter_code
_entity_poly.pdbx_strand_id
1 'polypeptide(L)'
;MSNLSDVIRILPPMKSGSELLSALEVLPEYDSAICDADAPVRLMALSDLYRVYVPNQMSLEIYSKLYLALMRSLQKKGTTLAIQQRNQNYRAIVQQEYSGIMGGSDSFTIIGASGIGKSSAISRAITLITENRIIEVENPHTKIIPCISVQCPFDSSVKGLLLEILRKVDEVIGGNYYPNALRARTTTDMLIGSVSQVALNHIGLLVVDEIQNVCNSKNGKSLVGMLTQLINNSGISICMVGTPESAVFFEQAMQLARRSLGLRYDVM
;
A
#
# COMPACT_ATOMS: atom_id res chain seq x y z
N MET A 1 -22.87 16.62 0.25
CA MET A 1 -21.66 16.91 -0.57
C MET A 1 -20.45 16.54 0.25
N SER A 2 -19.80 15.42 -0.06
CA SER A 2 -18.60 14.95 0.64
C SER A 2 -17.39 15.78 0.18
N ASN A 3 -16.80 16.54 1.10
CA ASN A 3 -15.54 17.24 0.87
C ASN A 3 -14.36 16.33 1.20
N LEU A 4 -13.19 16.61 0.64
CA LEU A 4 -11.97 15.85 0.90
C LEU A 4 -11.62 15.80 2.42
N SER A 5 -12.04 16.79 3.21
CA SER A 5 -11.93 16.80 4.67
C SER A 5 -12.83 15.76 5.37
N ASP A 6 -13.89 15.29 4.70
CA ASP A 6 -14.85 14.33 5.25
C ASP A 6 -14.49 12.87 4.92
N VAL A 7 -13.47 12.65 4.07
CA VAL A 7 -13.02 11.33 3.61
C VAL A 7 -12.69 10.39 4.78
N ILE A 8 -12.17 10.96 5.86
CA ILE A 8 -11.84 10.21 7.09
C ILE A 8 -13.07 9.58 7.74
N ARG A 9 -14.22 10.24 7.63
CA ARG A 9 -15.48 9.77 8.24
C ARG A 9 -16.12 8.62 7.48
N ILE A 10 -15.65 8.35 6.26
CA ILE A 10 -16.17 7.28 5.40
C ILE A 10 -15.54 5.93 5.75
N LEU A 11 -14.32 5.95 6.32
CA LEU A 11 -13.66 4.72 6.75
C LEU A 11 -14.32 4.17 8.03
N PRO A 12 -14.36 2.83 8.16
CA PRO A 12 -14.79 2.19 9.40
C PRO A 12 -13.97 2.70 10.60
N PRO A 13 -14.57 2.79 11.79
CA PRO A 13 -13.83 3.17 12.99
C PRO A 13 -12.72 2.16 13.29
N MET A 14 -11.64 2.65 13.87
CA MET A 14 -10.52 1.80 14.28
C MET A 14 -10.99 0.82 15.38
N LYS A 15 -10.78 -0.47 15.13
CA LYS A 15 -11.07 -1.54 16.11
C LYS A 15 -9.86 -1.80 16.99
N SER A 16 -10.09 -2.35 18.19
CA SER A 16 -9.04 -2.70 19.15
C SER A 16 -9.43 -3.88 20.04
N GLY A 17 -8.47 -4.46 20.74
CA GLY A 17 -8.69 -5.53 21.71
C GLY A 17 -9.40 -6.76 21.12
N SER A 18 -10.36 -7.31 21.86
CA SER A 18 -11.11 -8.52 21.47
C SER A 18 -11.95 -8.31 20.20
N GLU A 19 -12.50 -7.09 20.01
CA GLU A 19 -13.26 -6.76 18.79
C GLU A 19 -12.38 -6.87 17.52
N LEU A 20 -11.14 -6.39 17.61
CA LEU A 20 -10.20 -6.49 16.49
C LEU A 20 -9.80 -7.94 16.23
N LEU A 21 -9.55 -8.74 17.28
CA LEU A 21 -9.24 -10.15 17.13
C LEU A 21 -10.37 -10.87 16.39
N SER A 22 -11.60 -10.76 16.86
CA SER A 22 -12.77 -11.39 16.23
C SER A 22 -12.99 -10.91 14.79
N ALA A 23 -12.73 -9.62 14.50
CA ALA A 23 -12.92 -9.08 13.16
C ALA A 23 -11.83 -9.53 12.16
N LEU A 24 -10.61 -9.81 12.64
CA LEU A 24 -9.52 -10.34 11.81
C LEU A 24 -9.64 -11.84 11.58
N GLU A 25 -10.23 -12.58 12.53
CA GLU A 25 -10.35 -14.03 12.47
C GLU A 25 -11.21 -14.47 11.28
N VAL A 26 -10.80 -15.55 10.64
CA VAL A 26 -11.61 -16.25 9.63
C VAL A 26 -11.61 -17.73 9.97
N LEU A 27 -12.75 -18.22 10.38
CA LEU A 27 -13.00 -19.63 10.57
C LEU A 27 -14.12 -20.03 9.60
N PRO A 28 -13.89 -20.96 8.66
CA PRO A 28 -14.96 -21.49 7.83
C PRO A 28 -15.99 -22.23 8.70
N GLU A 29 -17.25 -22.17 8.30
CA GLU A 29 -18.30 -22.94 8.98
C GLU A 29 -17.98 -24.42 8.90
N TYR A 30 -18.06 -25.10 10.05
CA TYR A 30 -17.87 -26.54 10.14
C TYR A 30 -19.21 -27.26 9.97
N ASP A 31 -19.31 -28.08 8.92
CA ASP A 31 -20.42 -28.97 8.70
C ASP A 31 -20.00 -30.41 9.07
N SER A 32 -20.59 -30.96 10.13
CA SER A 32 -20.31 -32.34 10.56
C SER A 32 -20.73 -33.41 9.54
N ALA A 33 -21.70 -33.10 8.66
CA ALA A 33 -22.14 -34.01 7.60
C ALA A 33 -21.03 -34.34 6.58
N ILE A 34 -20.00 -33.51 6.54
CA ILE A 34 -18.83 -33.73 5.67
C ILE A 34 -18.07 -35.02 6.01
N CYS A 35 -18.14 -35.48 7.25
CA CYS A 35 -17.48 -36.72 7.66
C CYS A 35 -18.06 -37.94 6.95
N ASP A 36 -19.36 -37.92 6.62
CA ASP A 36 -20.09 -39.00 5.95
C ASP A 36 -20.20 -38.77 4.43
N ALA A 37 -19.68 -37.66 3.91
CA ALA A 37 -19.71 -37.36 2.50
C ALA A 37 -18.69 -38.18 1.69
N ASP A 38 -18.92 -38.28 0.38
CA ASP A 38 -18.01 -38.96 -0.56
C ASP A 38 -16.61 -38.35 -0.55
N ALA A 39 -15.60 -39.15 -0.86
CA ALA A 39 -14.19 -38.73 -0.84
C ALA A 39 -13.87 -37.41 -1.64
N PRO A 40 -14.42 -37.20 -2.84
CA PRO A 40 -14.22 -35.93 -3.55
C PRO A 40 -14.76 -34.72 -2.79
N VAL A 41 -15.93 -34.85 -2.16
CA VAL A 41 -16.54 -33.76 -1.37
C VAL A 41 -15.69 -33.43 -0.15
N ARG A 42 -15.20 -34.46 0.57
CA ARG A 42 -14.28 -34.28 1.70
C ARG A 42 -12.97 -33.64 1.29
N LEU A 43 -12.41 -34.00 0.13
CA LEU A 43 -11.21 -33.35 -0.43
C LEU A 43 -11.44 -31.87 -0.74
N MET A 44 -12.61 -31.55 -1.30
CA MET A 44 -12.96 -30.13 -1.56
C MET A 44 -13.10 -29.34 -0.26
N ALA A 45 -13.71 -29.93 0.78
CA ALA A 45 -13.82 -29.28 2.08
C ALA A 45 -12.46 -28.99 2.75
N LEU A 46 -11.46 -29.83 2.51
CA LEU A 46 -10.09 -29.56 2.99
C LEU A 46 -9.51 -28.28 2.39
N SER A 47 -9.97 -27.85 1.21
CA SER A 47 -9.53 -26.58 0.61
C SER A 47 -9.95 -25.37 1.45
N ASP A 48 -11.01 -25.47 2.24
CA ASP A 48 -11.45 -24.38 3.12
C ASP A 48 -10.47 -24.13 4.28
N LEU A 49 -9.60 -25.08 4.61
CA LEU A 49 -8.52 -24.89 5.59
C LEU A 49 -7.55 -23.79 5.17
N TYR A 50 -7.34 -23.57 3.86
CA TYR A 50 -6.52 -22.46 3.35
C TYR A 50 -7.15 -21.09 3.62
N ARG A 51 -8.43 -21.03 3.95
CA ARG A 51 -9.15 -19.80 4.30
C ARG A 51 -9.06 -19.47 5.78
N VAL A 52 -8.64 -20.43 6.61
CA VAL A 52 -8.48 -20.22 8.05
C VAL A 52 -7.43 -19.14 8.30
N TYR A 53 -7.80 -18.14 9.08
CA TYR A 53 -6.87 -17.13 9.55
C TYR A 53 -7.10 -16.89 11.04
N VAL A 54 -6.08 -17.18 11.84
CA VAL A 54 -6.07 -16.92 13.28
C VAL A 54 -5.14 -15.73 13.53
N PRO A 55 -5.66 -14.59 13.99
CA PRO A 55 -4.85 -13.41 14.25
C PRO A 55 -3.92 -13.63 15.45
N ASN A 56 -2.75 -13.04 15.37
CA ASN A 56 -1.75 -13.00 16.42
C ASN A 56 -1.35 -11.56 16.73
N GLN A 57 -0.42 -11.35 17.67
CA GLN A 57 0.06 -10.03 18.03
C GLN A 57 0.56 -9.22 16.82
N MET A 58 1.29 -9.86 15.89
CA MET A 58 1.75 -9.24 14.66
C MET A 58 0.57 -8.70 13.82
N SER A 59 -0.53 -9.44 13.74
CA SER A 59 -1.72 -9.02 12.99
C SER A 59 -2.34 -7.75 13.54
N LEU A 60 -2.41 -7.63 14.88
CA LEU A 60 -2.96 -6.45 15.57
C LEU A 60 -2.09 -5.21 15.35
N GLU A 61 -0.77 -5.38 15.45
CA GLU A 61 0.19 -4.30 15.25
C GLU A 61 0.19 -3.80 13.79
N ILE A 62 0.16 -4.74 12.83
CA ILE A 62 0.06 -4.43 11.39
C ILE A 62 -1.23 -3.67 11.09
N TYR A 63 -2.38 -4.14 11.60
CA TYR A 63 -3.65 -3.45 11.43
C TYR A 63 -3.58 -2.01 11.95
N SER A 64 -3.12 -1.84 13.19
CA SER A 64 -3.03 -0.53 13.82
C SER A 64 -2.13 0.43 13.06
N LYS A 65 -0.99 -0.06 12.58
CA LYS A 65 -0.02 0.74 11.84
C LYS A 65 -0.55 1.15 10.46
N LEU A 66 -1.15 0.21 9.72
CA LEU A 66 -1.76 0.48 8.42
C LEU A 66 -2.92 1.48 8.54
N TYR A 67 -3.79 1.30 9.55
CA TYR A 67 -4.91 2.20 9.81
C TYR A 67 -4.44 3.63 10.04
N LEU A 68 -3.49 3.83 10.96
CA LEU A 68 -2.96 5.16 11.28
C LEU A 68 -2.25 5.81 10.09
N ALA A 69 -1.46 5.03 9.33
CA ALA A 69 -0.78 5.53 8.15
C ALA A 69 -1.76 5.97 7.05
N LEU A 70 -2.82 5.18 6.82
CA LEU A 70 -3.89 5.53 5.88
C LEU A 70 -4.60 6.81 6.34
N MET A 71 -5.02 6.90 7.60
CA MET A 71 -5.71 8.06 8.15
C MET A 71 -4.89 9.35 7.96
N ARG A 72 -3.60 9.33 8.31
CA ARG A 72 -2.70 10.47 8.14
C ARG A 72 -2.50 10.86 6.68
N SER A 73 -2.38 9.87 5.79
CA SER A 73 -2.29 10.14 4.35
C SER A 73 -3.56 10.81 3.82
N LEU A 74 -4.74 10.33 4.22
CA LEU A 74 -6.02 10.92 3.81
C LEU A 74 -6.21 12.34 4.38
N GLN A 75 -5.81 12.59 5.64
CA GLN A 75 -5.82 13.93 6.23
C GLN A 75 -5.02 14.93 5.38
N LYS A 76 -3.82 14.54 4.94
CA LYS A 76 -2.97 15.40 4.12
C LYS A 76 -3.59 15.77 2.78
N LYS A 77 -4.36 14.86 2.16
CA LYS A 77 -5.01 15.10 0.86
C LYS A 77 -5.99 16.28 0.87
N GLY A 78 -6.62 16.56 2.01
CA GLY A 78 -7.55 17.68 2.20
C GLY A 78 -6.89 19.03 2.49
N THR A 79 -5.57 19.11 2.58
CA THR A 79 -4.87 20.34 2.98
C THR A 79 -4.60 21.28 1.81
N THR A 80 -4.41 22.57 2.10
CA THR A 80 -3.96 23.58 1.13
C THR A 80 -2.62 23.19 0.48
N LEU A 81 -1.72 22.54 1.24
CA LEU A 81 -0.45 22.02 0.72
C LEU A 81 -0.66 20.99 -0.37
N ALA A 82 -1.68 20.12 -0.25
CA ALA A 82 -2.00 19.16 -1.30
C ALA A 82 -2.47 19.84 -2.59
N ILE A 83 -3.23 20.93 -2.49
CA ILE A 83 -3.63 21.72 -3.66
C ILE A 83 -2.41 22.35 -4.33
N GLN A 84 -1.51 22.93 -3.54
CA GLN A 84 -0.25 23.50 -4.05
C GLN A 84 0.63 22.43 -4.71
N GLN A 85 0.74 21.25 -4.10
CA GLN A 85 1.49 20.12 -4.65
C GLN A 85 0.90 19.62 -5.97
N ARG A 86 -0.44 19.53 -6.10
CA ARG A 86 -1.10 19.19 -7.38
C ARG A 86 -0.70 20.16 -8.49
N ASN A 87 -0.73 21.45 -8.20
CA ASN A 87 -0.35 22.49 -9.17
C ASN A 87 1.14 22.39 -9.55
N GLN A 88 2.01 22.10 -8.58
CA GLN A 88 3.44 21.91 -8.86
C GLN A 88 3.71 20.65 -9.67
N ASN A 89 3.10 19.52 -9.30
CA ASN A 89 3.26 18.27 -10.05
C ASN A 89 2.80 18.44 -11.51
N TYR A 90 1.70 19.18 -11.73
CA TYR A 90 1.24 19.48 -13.08
C TYR A 90 2.27 20.32 -13.87
N ARG A 91 2.83 21.36 -13.26
CA ARG A 91 3.90 22.18 -13.88
C ARG A 91 5.16 21.35 -14.14
N ALA A 92 5.52 20.48 -13.20
CA ALA A 92 6.69 19.62 -13.31
C ALA A 92 6.60 18.64 -14.48
N ILE A 93 5.41 18.09 -14.77
CA ILE A 93 5.19 17.23 -15.94
C ILE A 93 5.50 17.99 -17.23
N VAL A 94 5.18 19.29 -17.27
CA VAL A 94 5.41 20.16 -18.46
C VAL A 94 6.84 20.67 -18.51
N GLN A 95 7.43 21.06 -17.36
CA GLN A 95 8.72 21.77 -17.26
C GLN A 95 9.90 20.88 -16.83
N GLN A 96 9.63 19.62 -16.45
CA GLN A 96 10.62 18.65 -15.93
C GLN A 96 11.35 19.07 -14.64
N GLU A 97 10.81 20.02 -13.89
CA GLU A 97 11.34 20.45 -12.59
C GLU A 97 10.43 19.94 -11.47
N TYR A 98 10.96 19.04 -10.63
CA TYR A 98 10.20 18.43 -9.54
C TYR A 98 10.61 19.00 -8.18
N SER A 99 9.64 19.50 -7.42
CA SER A 99 9.85 19.90 -6.03
C SER A 99 8.72 19.40 -5.14
N GLY A 100 9.08 18.74 -4.03
CA GLY A 100 8.12 18.23 -3.06
C GLY A 100 7.80 19.28 -1.99
N ILE A 101 6.54 19.68 -1.85
CA ILE A 101 6.05 20.60 -0.81
C ILE A 101 5.45 19.86 0.37
N MET A 102 4.82 18.69 0.12
CA MET A 102 4.02 17.98 1.12
C MET A 102 4.81 17.52 2.36
N GLY A 103 6.11 17.38 2.24
CA GLY A 103 6.95 16.86 3.31
C GLY A 103 6.69 15.38 3.61
N GLY A 104 7.45 14.82 4.55
CA GLY A 104 7.42 13.40 4.86
C GLY A 104 6.05 12.91 5.32
N SER A 105 5.66 11.76 4.80
CA SER A 105 4.54 10.98 5.26
C SER A 105 5.01 9.93 6.27
N ASP A 106 4.06 9.27 6.95
CA ASP A 106 4.33 8.19 7.89
C ASP A 106 4.59 6.86 7.16
N SER A 107 5.61 6.84 6.30
CA SER A 107 6.06 5.62 5.65
C SER A 107 6.77 4.74 6.66
N PHE A 108 6.62 3.42 6.56
CA PHE A 108 7.16 2.47 7.51
C PHE A 108 7.48 1.12 6.85
N THR A 109 8.22 0.30 7.57
CA THR A 109 8.60 -1.04 7.13
C THR A 109 7.94 -2.12 8.00
N ILE A 110 7.66 -3.28 7.41
CA ILE A 110 7.27 -4.50 8.10
C ILE A 110 8.31 -5.55 7.71
N ILE A 111 9.22 -5.84 8.61
CA ILE A 111 10.35 -6.74 8.38
C ILE A 111 10.17 -8.00 9.22
N GLY A 112 10.38 -9.16 8.63
CA GLY A 112 10.34 -10.43 9.33
C GLY A 112 10.61 -11.61 8.40
N ALA A 113 10.91 -12.77 8.96
CA ALA A 113 11.26 -13.97 8.19
C ALA A 113 10.20 -14.33 7.14
N SER A 114 10.62 -15.01 6.09
CA SER A 114 9.68 -15.54 5.10
C SER A 114 8.74 -16.56 5.74
N GLY A 115 7.48 -16.59 5.32
CA GLY A 115 6.50 -17.58 5.79
C GLY A 115 5.82 -17.28 7.13
N ILE A 116 6.21 -16.23 7.89
CA ILE A 116 5.57 -15.89 9.18
C ILE A 116 4.15 -15.28 9.06
N GLY A 117 3.62 -15.14 7.85
CA GLY A 117 2.25 -14.66 7.63
C GLY A 117 2.11 -13.14 7.42
N LYS A 118 3.18 -12.38 7.16
CA LYS A 118 3.12 -10.91 6.94
C LYS A 118 2.09 -10.52 5.88
N SER A 119 2.20 -11.08 4.68
CA SER A 119 1.32 -10.73 3.55
C SER A 119 -0.14 -11.10 3.83
N SER A 120 -0.39 -12.22 4.53
CA SER A 120 -1.73 -12.61 4.98
C SER A 120 -2.29 -11.62 6.00
N ALA A 121 -1.49 -11.22 7.01
CA ALA A 121 -1.88 -10.23 8.01
C ALA A 121 -2.19 -8.87 7.37
N ILE A 122 -1.36 -8.42 6.41
CA ILE A 122 -1.56 -7.18 5.68
C ILE A 122 -2.84 -7.24 4.84
N SER A 123 -3.06 -8.32 4.10
CA SER A 123 -4.27 -8.51 3.29
C SER A 123 -5.55 -8.47 4.14
N ARG A 124 -5.56 -9.18 5.28
CA ARG A 124 -6.66 -9.15 6.23
C ARG A 124 -6.89 -7.77 6.82
N ALA A 125 -5.83 -7.10 7.25
CA ALA A 125 -5.91 -5.75 7.78
C ALA A 125 -6.46 -4.75 6.74
N ILE A 126 -5.98 -4.79 5.49
CA ILE A 126 -6.49 -3.95 4.41
C ILE A 126 -7.97 -4.18 4.18
N THR A 127 -8.41 -5.45 4.06
CA THR A 127 -9.83 -5.78 3.87
C THR A 127 -10.69 -5.22 5.00
N LEU A 128 -10.25 -5.35 6.25
CA LEU A 128 -10.99 -4.83 7.41
C LEU A 128 -11.02 -3.31 7.47
N ILE A 129 -9.92 -2.63 7.12
CA ILE A 129 -9.81 -1.16 7.15
C ILE A 129 -10.63 -0.53 6.03
N THR A 130 -10.63 -1.14 4.85
CA THR A 130 -11.19 -0.52 3.64
C THR A 130 -12.56 -1.06 3.28
N GLU A 131 -12.94 -2.23 3.82
CA GLU A 131 -14.12 -3.01 3.37
C GLU A 131 -14.19 -3.14 1.83
N ASN A 132 -13.02 -3.11 1.19
CA ASN A 132 -12.86 -3.12 -0.27
C ASN A 132 -13.65 -2.01 -1.00
N ARG A 133 -13.90 -0.88 -0.33
CA ARG A 133 -14.65 0.24 -0.91
C ARG A 133 -13.71 1.26 -1.54
N ILE A 134 -14.19 1.89 -2.61
CA ILE A 134 -13.61 3.10 -3.19
C ILE A 134 -14.32 4.29 -2.54
N ILE A 135 -13.55 5.32 -2.16
CA ILE A 135 -14.08 6.54 -1.59
C ILE A 135 -14.32 7.53 -2.73
N GLU A 136 -15.58 7.89 -2.96
CA GLU A 136 -15.93 8.91 -3.94
C GLU A 136 -16.08 10.26 -3.25
N VAL A 137 -15.36 11.25 -3.76
CA VAL A 137 -15.39 12.64 -3.29
C VAL A 137 -16.05 13.50 -4.37
N GLU A 138 -17.03 14.32 -3.99
CA GLU A 138 -17.75 15.15 -4.95
C GLU A 138 -17.02 16.47 -5.27
N ASN A 139 -16.31 17.04 -4.29
CA ASN A 139 -15.58 18.29 -4.46
C ASN A 139 -14.11 18.21 -3.96
N PRO A 140 -13.12 18.20 -4.86
CA PRO A 140 -13.23 17.97 -6.31
C PRO A 140 -13.68 16.53 -6.61
N HIS A 141 -14.40 16.32 -7.71
CA HIS A 141 -14.85 14.96 -8.07
C HIS A 141 -13.63 14.06 -8.30
N THR A 142 -13.44 13.12 -7.40
CA THR A 142 -12.31 12.17 -7.47
C THR A 142 -12.64 10.87 -6.76
N LYS A 143 -12.02 9.78 -7.22
CA LYS A 143 -12.11 8.47 -6.60
C LYS A 143 -10.80 8.21 -5.85
N ILE A 144 -10.87 7.89 -4.57
CA ILE A 144 -9.71 7.52 -3.75
C ILE A 144 -9.78 6.03 -3.46
N ILE A 145 -8.72 5.33 -3.78
CA ILE A 145 -8.49 3.94 -3.43
C ILE A 145 -7.79 3.96 -2.08
N PRO A 146 -8.42 3.47 -1.00
CA PRO A 146 -7.83 3.56 0.34
C PRO A 146 -6.46 2.87 0.40
N CYS A 147 -6.31 1.70 -0.19
CA CYS A 147 -5.04 0.99 -0.18
C CYS A 147 -4.79 0.26 -1.51
N ILE A 148 -3.56 0.35 -2.01
CA ILE A 148 -3.07 -0.43 -3.17
C ILE A 148 -1.85 -1.24 -2.70
N SER A 149 -1.83 -2.53 -3.05
CA SER A 149 -0.68 -3.40 -2.83
C SER A 149 -0.03 -3.77 -4.17
N VAL A 150 1.27 -3.60 -4.26
CA VAL A 150 2.12 -3.96 -5.41
C VAL A 150 3.32 -4.77 -4.92
N GLN A 151 3.89 -5.58 -5.81
CA GLN A 151 5.12 -6.30 -5.53
C GLN A 151 6.32 -5.55 -6.09
N CYS A 152 7.42 -5.51 -5.33
CA CYS A 152 8.68 -5.00 -5.82
C CYS A 152 9.20 -5.92 -6.94
N PRO A 153 9.48 -5.39 -8.15
CA PRO A 153 10.02 -6.19 -9.23
C PRO A 153 11.33 -6.88 -8.83
N PHE A 154 11.53 -8.10 -9.29
CA PHE A 154 12.75 -8.89 -8.99
C PHE A 154 14.04 -8.18 -9.38
N ASP A 155 14.04 -7.49 -10.52
CA ASP A 155 15.17 -6.70 -11.03
C ASP A 155 15.24 -5.30 -10.42
N SER A 156 14.39 -4.97 -9.46
CA SER A 156 14.21 -3.63 -8.85
C SER A 156 14.02 -2.52 -9.90
N SER A 157 13.34 -2.83 -11.00
CA SER A 157 13.06 -1.88 -12.07
C SER A 157 12.16 -0.75 -11.56
N VAL A 158 12.68 0.46 -11.51
CA VAL A 158 11.92 1.68 -11.17
C VAL A 158 10.72 1.85 -12.10
N LYS A 159 10.96 1.72 -13.41
CA LYS A 159 9.90 1.83 -14.41
C LYS A 159 8.86 0.74 -14.26
N GLY A 160 9.29 -0.49 -13.98
CA GLY A 160 8.40 -1.63 -13.76
C GLY A 160 7.44 -1.37 -12.59
N LEU A 161 7.96 -0.93 -11.44
CA LEU A 161 7.13 -0.63 -10.27
C LEU A 161 6.15 0.52 -10.52
N LEU A 162 6.61 1.60 -11.17
CA LEU A 162 5.75 2.75 -11.49
C LEU A 162 4.60 2.37 -12.43
N LEU A 163 4.87 1.56 -13.45
CA LEU A 163 3.85 1.06 -14.37
C LEU A 163 2.87 0.13 -13.67
N GLU A 164 3.34 -0.72 -12.75
CA GLU A 164 2.47 -1.61 -11.97
C GLU A 164 1.52 -0.81 -11.06
N ILE A 165 2.00 0.28 -10.45
CA ILE A 165 1.14 1.18 -9.67
C ILE A 165 0.03 1.76 -10.56
N LEU A 166 0.36 2.27 -11.77
CA LEU A 166 -0.65 2.81 -12.68
C LEU A 166 -1.65 1.74 -13.14
N ARG A 167 -1.17 0.52 -13.45
CA ARG A 167 -2.02 -0.61 -13.84
C ARG A 167 -3.03 -0.95 -12.76
N LYS A 168 -2.57 -1.03 -11.49
CA LYS A 168 -3.44 -1.29 -10.33
C LYS A 168 -4.46 -0.19 -10.09
N VAL A 169 -4.08 1.07 -10.28
CA VAL A 169 -5.01 2.19 -10.19
C VAL A 169 -6.09 2.06 -11.26
N ASP A 170 -5.70 1.84 -12.53
CA ASP A 170 -6.64 1.72 -13.64
C ASP A 170 -7.60 0.55 -13.46
N GLU A 171 -7.14 -0.60 -12.94
CA GLU A 171 -7.98 -1.76 -12.64
C GLU A 171 -9.12 -1.41 -11.65
N VAL A 172 -8.84 -0.53 -10.69
CA VAL A 172 -9.80 -0.21 -9.63
C VAL A 172 -10.74 0.93 -10.03
N ILE A 173 -10.22 2.01 -10.65
CA ILE A 173 -11.03 3.20 -10.94
C ILE A 173 -11.54 3.27 -12.38
N GLY A 174 -11.11 2.35 -13.24
CA GLY A 174 -11.46 2.35 -14.67
C GLY A 174 -10.71 3.44 -15.46
N GLY A 175 -9.50 3.78 -15.07
CA GLY A 175 -8.65 4.79 -15.72
C GLY A 175 -7.94 4.29 -16.96
N ASN A 176 -7.11 5.17 -17.54
CA ASN A 176 -6.26 4.89 -18.71
C ASN A 176 -4.81 5.39 -18.50
N TYR A 177 -4.35 5.49 -17.27
CA TYR A 177 -3.01 5.99 -16.94
C TYR A 177 -1.90 5.09 -17.47
N TYR A 178 -2.05 3.78 -17.26
CA TYR A 178 -1.10 2.76 -17.71
C TYR A 178 -0.95 2.72 -19.24
N PRO A 179 -2.02 2.55 -20.05
CA PRO A 179 -1.88 2.54 -21.50
C PRO A 179 -1.38 3.89 -22.05
N ASN A 180 -1.71 5.01 -21.44
CA ASN A 180 -1.21 6.33 -21.84
C ASN A 180 0.30 6.45 -21.59
N ALA A 181 0.79 5.98 -20.43
CA ALA A 181 2.22 5.97 -20.11
C ALA A 181 3.03 5.10 -21.08
N LEU A 182 2.49 3.96 -21.51
CA LEU A 182 3.13 3.08 -22.50
C LEU A 182 3.20 3.73 -23.89
N ARG A 183 2.08 4.32 -24.36
CA ARG A 183 2.02 4.97 -25.68
C ARG A 183 2.96 6.17 -25.79
N ALA A 184 3.04 6.99 -24.74
CA ALA A 184 3.88 8.19 -24.71
C ALA A 184 5.39 7.89 -24.66
N ARG A 185 5.81 6.62 -24.52
CA ARG A 185 7.23 6.23 -24.34
C ARG A 185 7.94 7.08 -23.27
N THR A 186 7.24 7.36 -22.17
CA THR A 186 7.68 8.26 -21.10
C THR A 186 9.04 7.85 -20.54
N THR A 187 9.87 8.85 -20.26
CA THR A 187 11.10 8.66 -19.48
C THR A 187 10.76 8.29 -18.04
N THR A 188 11.71 7.73 -17.32
CA THR A 188 11.49 7.38 -15.90
C THR A 188 11.09 8.60 -15.07
N ASP A 189 11.73 9.75 -15.29
CA ASP A 189 11.44 10.98 -14.55
C ASP A 189 10.03 11.53 -14.83
N MET A 190 9.61 11.54 -16.08
CA MET A 190 8.22 11.91 -16.44
C MET A 190 7.21 10.94 -15.82
N LEU A 191 7.55 9.65 -15.76
CA LEU A 191 6.71 8.63 -15.18
C LEU A 191 6.59 8.82 -13.64
N ILE A 192 7.68 9.15 -12.95
CA ILE A 192 7.66 9.50 -11.52
C ILE A 192 6.70 10.66 -11.26
N GLY A 193 6.77 11.71 -12.08
CA GLY A 193 5.84 12.86 -11.97
C GLY A 193 4.38 12.45 -12.17
N SER A 194 4.10 11.66 -13.19
CA SER A 194 2.75 11.18 -13.49
C SER A 194 2.21 10.29 -12.36
N VAL A 195 3.01 9.34 -11.87
CA VAL A 195 2.62 8.47 -10.75
C VAL A 195 2.46 9.27 -9.46
N SER A 196 3.31 10.28 -9.21
CA SER A 196 3.15 11.18 -8.05
C SER A 196 1.81 11.92 -8.08
N GLN A 197 1.39 12.39 -9.25
CA GLN A 197 0.10 13.04 -9.43
C GLN A 197 -1.08 12.07 -9.22
N VAL A 198 -0.99 10.87 -9.80
CA VAL A 198 -1.99 9.81 -9.63
C VAL A 198 -2.08 9.39 -8.15
N ALA A 199 -0.95 9.21 -7.49
CA ALA A 199 -0.89 8.85 -6.08
C ALA A 199 -1.49 9.93 -5.18
N LEU A 200 -1.16 11.20 -5.42
CA LEU A 200 -1.75 12.32 -4.68
C LEU A 200 -3.27 12.38 -4.82
N ASN A 201 -3.81 12.07 -6.00
CA ASN A 201 -5.24 12.17 -6.27
C ASN A 201 -6.01 10.91 -5.83
N HIS A 202 -5.45 9.72 -6.06
CA HIS A 202 -6.21 8.48 -6.04
C HIS A 202 -5.75 7.44 -5.01
N ILE A 203 -4.54 7.55 -4.43
CA ILE A 203 -4.01 6.51 -3.53
C ILE A 203 -3.97 7.01 -2.09
N GLY A 204 -4.63 6.31 -1.16
CA GLY A 204 -4.52 6.55 0.27
C GLY A 204 -3.22 6.02 0.85
N LEU A 205 -2.99 4.72 0.74
CA LEU A 205 -1.81 4.00 1.23
C LEU A 205 -1.28 3.08 0.12
N LEU A 206 0.03 3.10 -0.10
CA LEU A 206 0.72 2.17 -0.99
C LEU A 206 1.46 1.12 -0.16
N VAL A 207 1.20 -0.15 -0.40
CA VAL A 207 1.97 -1.27 0.14
C VAL A 207 2.88 -1.80 -0.97
N VAL A 208 4.17 -1.88 -0.70
CA VAL A 208 5.18 -2.48 -1.59
C VAL A 208 5.71 -3.73 -0.90
N ASP A 209 5.29 -4.89 -1.38
CA ASP A 209 5.74 -6.19 -0.87
C ASP A 209 7.00 -6.67 -1.58
N GLU A 210 7.66 -7.68 -1.03
CA GLU A 210 8.90 -8.28 -1.55
C GLU A 210 10.05 -7.25 -1.71
N ILE A 211 10.13 -6.26 -0.80
CA ILE A 211 11.08 -5.16 -0.94
C ILE A 211 12.55 -5.63 -0.81
N GLN A 212 12.82 -6.85 -0.31
CA GLN A 212 14.17 -7.43 -0.29
C GLN A 212 14.78 -7.59 -1.69
N ASN A 213 13.97 -7.56 -2.75
CA ASN A 213 14.49 -7.59 -4.12
C ASN A 213 15.46 -6.44 -4.40
N VAL A 214 15.34 -5.30 -3.67
CA VAL A 214 16.28 -4.16 -3.79
C VAL A 214 17.70 -4.52 -3.38
N CYS A 215 17.88 -5.51 -2.49
CA CYS A 215 19.18 -5.91 -1.99
C CYS A 215 19.99 -6.66 -3.05
N ASN A 216 19.31 -7.36 -3.96
CA ASN A 216 19.90 -8.25 -4.94
C ASN A 216 20.16 -7.56 -6.30
N SER A 217 19.79 -6.29 -6.44
CA SER A 217 19.84 -5.58 -7.72
C SER A 217 20.72 -4.32 -7.64
N LYS A 218 21.46 -4.08 -8.73
CA LYS A 218 22.19 -2.81 -8.94
C LYS A 218 21.25 -1.60 -8.95
N ASN A 219 19.98 -1.79 -9.26
CA ASN A 219 18.95 -0.76 -9.35
C ASN A 219 18.31 -0.42 -8.00
N GLY A 220 18.60 -1.17 -6.92
CA GLY A 220 17.95 -1.02 -5.63
C GLY A 220 18.04 0.40 -5.06
N LYS A 221 19.21 1.04 -5.14
CA LYS A 221 19.38 2.43 -4.68
C LYS A 221 18.49 3.41 -5.46
N SER A 222 18.36 3.23 -6.76
CA SER A 222 17.51 4.06 -7.62
C SER A 222 16.03 3.87 -7.26
N LEU A 223 15.61 2.65 -6.98
CA LEU A 223 14.23 2.35 -6.58
C LEU A 223 13.89 2.99 -5.24
N VAL A 224 14.77 2.92 -4.25
CA VAL A 224 14.57 3.59 -2.95
C VAL A 224 14.56 5.12 -3.11
N GLY A 225 15.43 5.66 -3.95
CA GLY A 225 15.41 7.09 -4.30
C GLY A 225 14.07 7.52 -4.89
N MET A 226 13.52 6.72 -5.81
CA MET A 226 12.20 6.94 -6.40
C MET A 226 11.07 6.86 -5.36
N LEU A 227 11.07 5.87 -4.48
CA LEU A 227 10.06 5.77 -3.40
C LEU A 227 10.12 7.01 -2.49
N THR A 228 11.32 7.49 -2.17
CA THR A 228 11.50 8.74 -1.39
C THR A 228 10.92 9.95 -2.13
N GLN A 229 11.16 10.04 -3.43
CA GLN A 229 10.64 11.12 -4.27
C GLN A 229 9.10 11.03 -4.37
N LEU A 230 8.54 9.83 -4.53
CA LEU A 230 7.10 9.61 -4.56
C LEU A 230 6.43 10.06 -3.25
N ILE A 231 7.02 9.73 -2.09
CA ILE A 231 6.55 10.19 -0.78
C ILE A 231 6.53 11.72 -0.72
N ASN A 232 7.61 12.37 -1.13
CA ASN A 232 7.74 13.83 -1.05
C ASN A 232 6.76 14.56 -1.98
N ASN A 233 6.54 14.03 -3.19
CA ASN A 233 5.74 14.66 -4.23
C ASN A 233 4.24 14.37 -4.13
N SER A 234 3.85 13.29 -3.43
CA SER A 234 2.45 12.90 -3.30
C SER A 234 1.92 12.98 -1.87
N GLY A 235 2.82 12.97 -0.88
CA GLY A 235 2.45 12.94 0.53
C GLY A 235 1.73 11.66 0.98
N ILE A 236 1.69 10.61 0.15
CA ILE A 236 1.12 9.33 0.53
C ILE A 236 2.01 8.60 1.54
N SER A 237 1.41 7.75 2.36
CA SER A 237 2.14 6.80 3.18
C SER A 237 2.51 5.58 2.34
N ILE A 238 3.74 5.07 2.52
CA ILE A 238 4.19 3.83 1.89
C ILE A 238 4.58 2.84 2.98
N CYS A 239 3.98 1.65 2.93
CA CYS A 239 4.36 0.48 3.71
C CYS A 239 5.26 -0.42 2.88
N MET A 240 6.48 -0.63 3.31
CA MET A 240 7.45 -1.51 2.64
C MET A 240 7.56 -2.81 3.43
N VAL A 241 7.30 -3.94 2.76
CA VAL A 241 7.24 -5.27 3.40
C VAL A 241 8.36 -6.14 2.87
N GLY A 242 9.09 -6.80 3.77
CA GLY A 242 10.22 -7.64 3.35
C GLY A 242 10.78 -8.54 4.44
N THR A 243 11.90 -9.15 4.09
CA THR A 243 12.69 -10.04 4.94
C THR A 243 13.79 -9.27 5.68
N PRO A 244 14.45 -9.87 6.70
CA PRO A 244 15.49 -9.21 7.48
C PRO A 244 16.65 -8.65 6.66
N GLU A 245 16.96 -9.25 5.50
CA GLU A 245 18.02 -8.79 4.60
C GLU A 245 17.76 -7.36 4.09
N SER A 246 16.49 -6.98 3.92
CA SER A 246 16.14 -5.62 3.50
C SER A 246 16.39 -4.56 4.57
N ALA A 247 16.46 -4.94 5.86
CA ALA A 247 16.66 -4.00 6.95
C ALA A 247 18.02 -3.28 6.84
N VAL A 248 19.08 -4.01 6.53
CA VAL A 248 20.43 -3.43 6.35
C VAL A 248 20.45 -2.40 5.23
N PHE A 249 19.72 -2.66 4.14
CA PHE A 249 19.63 -1.75 3.02
C PHE A 249 18.91 -0.44 3.39
N PHE A 250 17.83 -0.51 4.18
CA PHE A 250 17.11 0.67 4.64
C PHE A 250 17.91 1.47 5.68
N GLU A 251 18.69 0.83 6.52
CA GLU A 251 19.58 1.49 7.47
C GLU A 251 20.66 2.32 6.76
N GLN A 252 21.17 1.82 5.64
CA GLN A 252 22.12 2.55 4.79
C GLN A 252 21.45 3.69 4.01
N ALA A 253 20.18 3.55 3.63
CA ALA A 253 19.40 4.59 2.98
C ALA A 253 18.79 5.55 4.01
N MET A 254 19.63 6.27 4.75
CA MET A 254 19.31 7.11 5.94
C MET A 254 18.07 8.01 5.79
N GLN A 255 17.65 8.39 4.58
CA GLN A 255 16.49 9.25 4.37
C GLN A 255 15.17 8.53 4.62
N LEU A 256 15.08 7.22 4.35
CA LEU A 256 13.92 6.41 4.65
C LEU A 256 13.93 5.95 6.12
N ALA A 257 15.10 5.60 6.67
CA ALA A 257 15.24 5.15 8.06
C ALA A 257 14.79 6.21 9.09
N ARG A 258 15.06 7.48 8.85
CA ARG A 258 14.61 8.58 9.73
C ARG A 258 13.10 8.78 9.78
N ARG A 259 12.36 8.24 8.82
CA ARG A 259 10.91 8.40 8.67
C ARG A 259 10.12 7.14 8.96
N SER A 260 10.79 5.98 9.14
CA SER A 260 10.12 4.70 9.30
C SER A 260 10.34 4.12 10.69
N LEU A 261 9.38 4.34 11.58
CA LEU A 261 9.20 3.47 12.76
C LEU A 261 8.62 2.14 12.23
N GLY A 262 9.52 1.23 11.84
CA GLY A 262 9.15 -0.08 11.30
C GLY A 262 8.72 -1.08 12.37
N LEU A 263 7.94 -2.07 11.96
CA LEU A 263 7.66 -3.27 12.73
C LEU A 263 8.71 -4.33 12.34
N ARG A 264 9.34 -4.95 13.32
CA ARG A 264 10.32 -6.04 13.13
C ARG A 264 9.84 -7.26 13.87
N TYR A 265 9.82 -8.37 13.17
CA TYR A 265 9.43 -9.67 13.70
C TYR A 265 10.57 -10.65 13.46
N ASP A 266 11.37 -10.85 14.50
CA ASP A 266 12.41 -11.87 14.49
C ASP A 266 11.78 -13.24 14.76
N VAL A 267 12.34 -14.29 14.16
CA VAL A 267 11.94 -15.66 14.47
C VAL A 267 12.39 -15.95 15.90
N MET A 268 11.44 -16.26 16.78
CA MET A 268 11.76 -16.84 18.08
C MET A 268 12.27 -18.27 17.92
#